data_689849404204eab499f4ae974e978a8b
#
_entry.id   689849404204eab499f4ae974e978a8b
#
_cell.length_a   1.000
_cell.length_b   1.000
_cell.length_c   1.000
_cell.angle_alpha   90.00
_cell.angle_beta   90.00
_cell.angle_gamma   90.00
#
_symmetry.space_group_name_H-M   'P 1'
#
loop_
_entity.id
_entity.type
_entity.pdbx_description
1 polymer ?
#
loop_
_entity_poly.entity_id
_entity_poly.type
_entity_poly.pdbx_seq_one_letter_code
_entity_poly.pdbx_strand_id
1 'polypeptide(L)'
;MRYNLNFIYDNWLAITVVLSSVIIFFSFFSVNPPSTMQDIDKYLHTVAYLFLSFSASLRKPANYILIFSYFTFFGLTIELIQPYFNRYFELFDIIANSIGILLAITFADFLRKYYSY
;
A
#
# COMPACT_ATOMS: atom_id res chain seq x y z
N MET A 1 5.07 7.58 20.87
CA MET A 1 4.28 7.38 19.65
C MET A 1 4.09 8.65 18.82
N ARG A 2 3.81 9.79 19.45
CA ARG A 2 3.63 11.04 18.71
C ARG A 2 4.87 11.42 17.86
N TYR A 3 6.06 11.20 18.41
CA TYR A 3 7.30 11.49 17.67
C TYR A 3 7.42 10.64 16.42
N ASN A 4 7.00 9.38 16.48
CA ASN A 4 7.02 8.49 15.32
C ASN A 4 6.01 8.97 14.27
N LEU A 5 4.84 9.44 14.70
CA LEU A 5 3.84 9.98 13.79
C LEU A 5 4.31 11.27 13.14
N ASN A 6 5.00 12.13 13.90
CA ASN A 6 5.57 13.36 13.33
C ASN A 6 6.61 13.06 12.26
N PHE A 7 7.47 12.05 12.49
CA PHE A 7 8.45 11.63 11.50
C PHE A 7 7.75 11.16 10.23
N ILE A 8 6.73 10.33 10.35
CA ILE A 8 5.98 9.82 9.20
C ILE A 8 5.27 10.96 8.48
N TYR A 9 4.65 11.86 9.22
CA TYR A 9 3.93 13.01 8.67
C TYR A 9 4.85 13.92 7.87
N ASP A 10 6.04 14.22 8.42
CA ASP A 10 6.98 15.15 7.80
C ASP A 10 7.72 14.54 6.62
N ASN A 11 7.90 13.22 6.62
CA ASN A 11 8.66 12.50 5.59
C ASN A 11 7.77 11.62 4.73
N TRP A 12 6.50 11.95 4.61
CA TRP A 12 5.51 11.11 3.94
C TRP A 12 5.89 10.79 2.50
N LEU A 13 6.44 11.77 1.77
CA LEU A 13 6.79 11.57 0.36
C LEU A 13 7.98 10.63 0.22
N ALA A 14 9.02 10.82 1.04
CA ALA A 14 10.20 9.94 1.02
C ALA A 14 9.80 8.50 1.38
N ILE A 15 8.97 8.33 2.38
CA ILE A 15 8.47 7.01 2.80
C ILE A 15 7.68 6.36 1.66
N THR A 16 6.81 7.12 1.00
CA THR A 16 6.01 6.62 -0.12
C THR A 16 6.90 6.18 -1.27
N VAL A 17 7.91 6.97 -1.63
CA VAL A 17 8.81 6.65 -2.72
C VAL A 17 9.62 5.39 -2.40
N VAL A 18 10.16 5.27 -1.19
CA VAL A 18 10.95 4.11 -0.79
C VAL A 18 10.08 2.85 -0.80
N LEU A 19 8.91 2.90 -0.19
CA LEU A 19 8.01 1.73 -0.14
C LEU A 19 7.50 1.34 -1.53
N SER A 20 7.19 2.33 -2.39
CA SER A 20 6.79 2.06 -3.77
C SER A 20 7.90 1.34 -4.52
N SER A 21 9.14 1.78 -4.34
CA SER A 21 10.30 1.15 -5.00
C SER A 21 10.49 -0.29 -4.53
N VAL A 22 10.32 -0.55 -3.23
CA VAL A 22 10.42 -1.90 -2.68
C VAL A 22 9.32 -2.80 -3.24
N ILE A 23 8.10 -2.30 -3.30
CA ILE A 23 6.96 -3.05 -3.84
C ILE A 23 7.19 -3.38 -5.31
N ILE A 24 7.65 -2.41 -6.10
CA ILE A 24 7.95 -2.64 -7.53
C ILE A 24 9.01 -3.72 -7.68
N PHE A 25 10.10 -3.63 -6.91
CA PHE A 25 11.17 -4.61 -6.99
C PHE A 25 10.66 -6.02 -6.70
N PHE A 26 9.96 -6.22 -5.59
CA PHE A 26 9.48 -7.55 -5.22
C PHE A 26 8.34 -8.03 -6.12
N SER A 27 7.56 -7.11 -6.69
CA SER A 27 6.47 -7.48 -7.60
C SER A 27 6.98 -8.08 -8.90
N PHE A 28 8.12 -7.61 -9.40
CA PHE A 28 8.61 -8.03 -10.71
C PHE A 28 9.77 -9.01 -10.65
N PHE A 29 10.50 -9.06 -9.55
CA PHE A 29 11.72 -9.87 -9.46
C PHE A 29 11.62 -11.04 -8.49
N SER A 30 10.48 -11.22 -7.80
CA SER A 30 10.27 -12.42 -7.02
C SER A 30 9.56 -13.49 -7.83
N VAL A 31 9.69 -14.77 -7.38
CA VAL A 31 8.99 -15.88 -8.02
C VAL A 31 7.56 -15.95 -7.50
N ASN A 32 6.66 -16.56 -8.29
CA ASN A 32 5.30 -16.82 -7.84
C ASN A 32 5.32 -17.76 -6.63
N PRO A 33 4.51 -17.48 -5.60
CA PRO A 33 4.47 -18.38 -4.44
C PRO A 33 3.84 -19.72 -4.81
N PRO A 34 4.20 -20.80 -4.13
CA PRO A 34 3.50 -22.08 -4.28
C PRO A 34 2.02 -21.93 -3.95
N SER A 35 1.19 -22.81 -4.48
CA SER A 35 -0.27 -22.72 -4.25
C SER A 35 -0.63 -22.75 -2.77
N THR A 36 0.16 -23.43 -1.94
CA THR A 36 -0.04 -23.47 -0.50
C THR A 36 0.25 -22.13 0.21
N MET A 37 0.93 -21.21 -0.49
CA MET A 37 1.35 -19.92 0.06
C MET A 37 0.53 -18.75 -0.50
N GLN A 38 -0.49 -19.02 -1.32
CA GLN A 38 -1.25 -17.96 -2.00
C GLN A 38 -2.01 -17.06 -1.00
N ASP A 39 -2.56 -17.65 0.05
CA ASP A 39 -3.27 -16.88 1.06
C ASP A 39 -2.33 -15.95 1.81
N ILE A 40 -1.12 -16.42 2.12
CA ILE A 40 -0.09 -15.59 2.77
C ILE A 40 0.32 -14.45 1.85
N ASP A 41 0.43 -14.72 0.55
CA ASP A 41 0.75 -13.68 -0.44
C ASP A 41 -0.28 -12.55 -0.42
N LYS A 42 -1.58 -12.87 -0.32
CA LYS A 42 -2.62 -11.86 -0.24
C LYS A 42 -2.55 -11.03 1.03
N TYR A 43 -2.24 -11.65 2.16
CA TYR A 43 -2.02 -10.91 3.41
C TYR A 43 -0.83 -9.98 3.29
N LEU A 44 0.25 -10.42 2.63
CA LEU A 44 1.42 -9.57 2.40
C LEU A 44 1.08 -8.37 1.53
N HIS A 45 0.26 -8.56 0.50
CA HIS A 45 -0.23 -7.45 -0.34
C HIS A 45 -1.03 -6.44 0.49
N THR A 46 -1.94 -6.93 1.31
CA THR A 46 -2.75 -6.06 2.17
C THR A 46 -1.86 -5.23 3.09
N VAL A 47 -0.91 -5.87 3.77
CA VAL A 47 -0.01 -5.20 4.70
C VAL A 47 0.89 -4.21 3.97
N ALA A 48 1.44 -4.61 2.82
CA ALA A 48 2.33 -3.74 2.04
C ALA A 48 1.62 -2.46 1.61
N TYR A 49 0.39 -2.57 1.12
CA TYR A 49 -0.36 -1.40 0.67
C TYR A 49 -0.90 -0.58 1.82
N LEU A 50 -1.14 -1.21 2.97
CA LEU A 50 -1.46 -0.47 4.20
C LEU A 50 -0.30 0.46 4.57
N PHE A 51 0.92 -0.06 4.64
CA PHE A 51 2.08 0.76 4.97
C PHE A 51 2.37 1.79 3.88
N LEU A 52 2.20 1.40 2.60
CA LEU A 52 2.46 2.30 1.48
C LEU A 52 1.58 3.55 1.54
N SER A 53 0.29 3.36 1.81
CA SER A 53 -0.67 4.47 1.75
C SER A 53 -0.84 5.19 3.08
N PHE A 54 -0.32 4.64 4.18
CA PHE A 54 -0.53 5.21 5.51
C PHE A 54 0.05 6.62 5.65
N SER A 55 1.30 6.82 5.22
CA SER A 55 1.96 8.11 5.38
C SER A 55 1.27 9.21 4.58
N ALA A 56 0.86 8.90 3.35
CA ALA A 56 0.11 9.85 2.52
C ALA A 56 -1.26 10.15 3.13
N SER A 57 -1.94 9.12 3.66
CA SER A 57 -3.24 9.28 4.30
C SER A 57 -3.14 10.13 5.57
N LEU A 58 -2.05 9.96 6.32
CA LEU A 58 -1.82 10.77 7.51
C LEU A 58 -1.58 12.23 7.14
N ARG A 59 -0.87 12.48 6.04
CA ARG A 59 -0.47 13.85 5.64
C ARG A 59 -1.59 14.61 4.94
N LYS A 60 -2.40 13.93 4.10
CA LYS A 60 -3.35 14.62 3.23
C LYS A 60 -4.79 14.09 3.42
N PRO A 61 -5.43 14.39 4.52
CA PRO A 61 -6.72 13.80 4.87
C PRO A 61 -7.88 14.26 3.99
N ALA A 62 -7.79 15.47 3.44
CA ALA A 62 -8.90 16.03 2.66
C ALA A 62 -9.09 15.34 1.30
N ASN A 63 -8.12 14.49 0.89
CA ASN A 63 -8.10 13.89 -0.44
C ASN A 63 -8.17 12.36 -0.36
N TYR A 64 -9.01 11.80 0.52
CA TYR A 64 -9.10 10.34 0.70
C TYR A 64 -9.46 9.61 -0.59
N ILE A 65 -10.38 10.15 -1.37
CA ILE A 65 -10.76 9.52 -2.64
C ILE A 65 -9.58 9.52 -3.60
N LEU A 66 -8.84 10.62 -3.65
CA LEU A 66 -7.67 10.73 -4.50
C LEU A 66 -6.56 9.75 -4.06
N ILE A 67 -6.33 9.64 -2.75
CA ILE A 67 -5.35 8.70 -2.20
C ILE A 67 -5.73 7.27 -2.53
N PHE A 68 -6.98 6.90 -2.30
CA PHE A 68 -7.46 5.54 -2.61
C PHE A 68 -7.30 5.25 -4.09
N SER A 69 -7.74 6.18 -4.95
CA SER A 69 -7.67 6.00 -6.40
C SER A 69 -6.23 5.87 -6.90
N TYR A 70 -5.33 6.70 -6.38
CA TYR A 70 -3.92 6.70 -6.80
C TYR A 70 -3.25 5.37 -6.46
N PHE A 71 -3.39 4.90 -5.22
CA PHE A 71 -2.71 3.67 -4.80
C PHE A 71 -3.38 2.42 -5.37
N THR A 72 -4.69 2.45 -5.57
CA THR A 72 -5.39 1.35 -6.25
C THR A 72 -4.94 1.26 -7.70
N PHE A 73 -4.82 2.40 -8.39
CA PHE A 73 -4.31 2.44 -9.76
C PHE A 73 -2.87 1.98 -9.85
N PHE A 74 -2.04 2.36 -8.86
CA PHE A 74 -0.67 1.89 -8.76
C PHE A 74 -0.62 0.36 -8.68
N GLY A 75 -1.44 -0.23 -7.83
CA GLY A 75 -1.50 -1.69 -7.69
C GLY A 75 -2.02 -2.38 -8.96
N LEU A 76 -3.04 -1.79 -9.58
CA LEU A 76 -3.58 -2.33 -10.85
C LEU A 76 -2.53 -2.29 -11.94
N THR A 77 -1.77 -1.21 -12.05
CA THR A 77 -0.70 -1.09 -13.04
C THR A 77 0.34 -2.19 -12.86
N ILE A 78 0.76 -2.43 -11.61
CA ILE A 78 1.71 -3.50 -11.31
C ILE A 78 1.13 -4.86 -11.73
N GLU A 79 -0.14 -5.14 -11.39
CA GLU A 79 -0.76 -6.41 -11.74
C GLU A 79 -0.86 -6.61 -13.25
N LEU A 80 -1.15 -5.56 -14.01
CA LEU A 80 -1.24 -5.66 -15.47
C LEU A 80 0.12 -5.89 -16.12
N ILE A 81 1.21 -5.45 -15.49
CA ILE A 81 2.56 -5.61 -16.03
C ILE A 81 3.19 -6.93 -15.58
N GLN A 82 2.78 -7.48 -14.45
CA GLN A 82 3.41 -8.69 -13.88
C GLN A 82 3.49 -9.87 -14.86
N PRO A 83 2.50 -10.16 -15.73
CA PRO A 83 2.62 -11.26 -16.68
C PRO A 83 3.81 -11.16 -17.63
N TYR A 84 4.29 -9.93 -17.91
CA TYR A 84 5.47 -9.73 -18.76
C TYR A 84 6.77 -10.14 -18.06
N PHE A 85 6.73 -10.36 -16.75
CA PHE A 85 7.88 -10.75 -15.92
C PHE A 85 7.71 -12.15 -15.34
N ASN A 86 6.92 -13.01 -16.02
CA ASN A 86 6.65 -14.40 -15.59
C ASN A 86 5.93 -14.47 -14.24
N ARG A 87 5.11 -13.46 -13.94
CA ARG A 87 4.24 -13.44 -12.77
C ARG A 87 2.80 -13.60 -13.22
N TYR A 88 1.96 -14.14 -12.34
CA TYR A 88 0.55 -14.34 -12.64
C TYR A 88 -0.27 -13.10 -12.29
N PHE A 89 -1.22 -12.75 -13.18
CA PHE A 89 -2.24 -11.76 -12.85
C PHE A 89 -3.28 -12.40 -11.93
N GLU A 90 -3.56 -11.76 -10.81
CA GLU A 90 -4.59 -12.22 -9.88
C GLU A 90 -5.49 -11.06 -9.46
N LEU A 91 -6.79 -11.19 -9.76
CA LEU A 91 -7.76 -10.16 -9.38
C LEU A 91 -7.84 -9.98 -7.87
N PHE A 92 -7.71 -11.07 -7.11
CA PHE A 92 -7.76 -11.00 -5.66
C PHE A 92 -6.61 -10.19 -5.06
N ASP A 93 -5.49 -10.08 -5.74
CA ASP A 93 -4.39 -9.22 -5.29
C ASP A 93 -4.79 -7.75 -5.33
N ILE A 94 -5.55 -7.34 -6.34
CA ILE A 94 -6.07 -5.97 -6.44
C ILE A 94 -7.06 -5.70 -5.29
N ILE A 95 -7.91 -6.67 -4.99
CA ILE A 95 -8.86 -6.55 -3.88
C ILE A 95 -8.11 -6.44 -2.55
N ALA A 96 -7.09 -7.27 -2.34
CA ALA A 96 -6.26 -7.22 -1.13
C ALA A 96 -5.55 -5.88 -0.98
N ASN A 97 -5.01 -5.34 -2.08
CA ASN A 97 -4.37 -4.03 -2.09
C ASN A 97 -5.35 -2.93 -1.68
N SER A 98 -6.57 -2.98 -2.23
CA SER A 98 -7.62 -2.01 -1.92
C SER A 98 -8.03 -2.06 -0.45
N ILE A 99 -8.13 -3.25 0.12
CA ILE A 99 -8.44 -3.42 1.55
C ILE A 99 -7.35 -2.78 2.40
N GLY A 100 -6.08 -3.01 2.05
CA GLY A 100 -4.95 -2.41 2.76
C GLY A 100 -4.99 -0.89 2.73
N ILE A 101 -5.31 -0.31 1.57
CA ILE A 101 -5.40 1.15 1.42
C ILE A 101 -6.56 1.70 2.28
N LEU A 102 -7.72 1.05 2.26
CA LEU A 102 -8.85 1.47 3.07
C LEU A 102 -8.54 1.41 4.56
N LEU A 103 -7.86 0.35 5.01
CA LEU A 103 -7.45 0.23 6.40
C LEU A 103 -6.47 1.35 6.78
N ALA A 104 -5.55 1.70 5.89
CA ALA A 104 -4.58 2.76 6.13
C ALA A 104 -5.27 4.12 6.28
N ILE A 105 -6.23 4.42 5.39
CA ILE A 105 -6.98 5.67 5.42
C ILE A 105 -7.78 5.76 6.73
N THR A 106 -8.46 4.69 7.10
CA THR A 106 -9.27 4.66 8.33
C THR A 106 -8.40 4.84 9.56
N PHE A 107 -7.28 4.11 9.63
CA PHE A 107 -6.38 4.19 10.77
C PHE A 107 -5.70 5.56 10.86
N ALA A 108 -5.28 6.12 9.73
CA ALA A 108 -4.68 7.45 9.69
C ALA A 108 -5.67 8.52 10.14
N ASP A 109 -6.93 8.42 9.70
CA ASP A 109 -7.97 9.34 10.13
C ASP A 109 -8.19 9.29 11.63
N PHE A 110 -8.25 8.07 12.20
CA PHE A 110 -8.37 7.87 13.63
C PHE A 110 -7.21 8.52 14.39
N LEU A 111 -5.97 8.27 13.95
CA LEU A 111 -4.80 8.82 14.61
C LEU A 111 -4.73 10.35 14.53
N ARG A 112 -5.15 10.90 13.39
CA ARG A 112 -5.16 12.35 13.23
C ARG A 112 -6.15 13.01 14.19
N LYS A 113 -7.30 12.42 14.36
CA LYS A 113 -8.29 12.92 15.32
C LYS A 113 -7.79 12.79 16.74
N TYR A 114 -7.15 11.66 17.07
CA TYR A 114 -6.64 11.41 18.40
C TYR A 114 -5.49 12.34 18.77
N TYR A 115 -4.56 12.60 17.84
CA TYR A 115 -3.37 13.42 18.08
C TYR A 115 -3.50 14.85 17.54
N SER A 116 -4.62 15.22 16.97
CA SER A 116 -4.89 16.59 16.45
C SER A 116 -3.91 17.03 15.37
N TYR A 117 -3.68 16.16 14.41
CA TYR A 117 -2.90 16.53 13.21
C TYR A 117 -3.69 17.36 12.23
#